data_3a434cdca32e4b89029dea92a714c4d0
#
_entry.id   3a434cdca32e4b89029dea92a714c4d0
#
_cell.length_a   1.000
_cell.length_b   1.000
_cell.length_c   1.000
_cell.angle_alpha   90.00
_cell.angle_beta   90.00
_cell.angle_gamma   90.00
#
_symmetry.space_group_name_H-M   'P 1'
#
loop_
_entity.id
_entity.type
_entity.pdbx_description
1 polymer ?
#
loop_
_entity_poly.entity_id
_entity_poly.type
_entity_poly.pdbx_seq_one_letter_code
_entity_poly.pdbx_strand_id
1 'polypeptide(L)'
;KSLFIQSGLTTDEEISDKVNQIDLELTKANEILALAEDLATTRNIMIARQAECHVHLAHVSTANAIMAIREVKNTVLDEDLCFFADEAVASYQAFEEEVPFVPAKKNDSGFAVTCEVTPHHLALCGTEEPYIRALVNPPLRSEEDRIALLEALRDGTVDVISTDHAPHTLEDKVAGSPGFTGLETAYGVCNTVLVKENQFNPKRLSQLMSANPARILGLQKGLLQSGYDADLTLVDPEEKWTVDSRLFDSKGKATPFEGRILTGCVKGLFIDGRLVLEK
;
A
#
# COMPACT_ATOMS: atom_id res chain seq x y z
N LYS A 1 -15.58 -10.96 -24.18
CA LYS A 1 -16.47 -11.57 -25.20
C LYS A 1 -15.69 -12.45 -26.19
N SER A 2 -14.63 -11.95 -26.83
CA SER A 2 -13.83 -12.70 -27.82
C SER A 2 -13.21 -14.00 -27.27
N LEU A 3 -12.74 -14.02 -26.02
CA LEU A 3 -12.19 -15.21 -25.36
C LEU A 3 -13.26 -16.29 -25.11
N PHE A 4 -14.47 -15.90 -24.73
CA PHE A 4 -15.58 -16.84 -24.52
C PHE A 4 -16.09 -17.46 -25.82
N ILE A 5 -16.10 -16.68 -26.90
CA ILE A 5 -16.46 -17.20 -28.24
C ILE A 5 -15.44 -18.24 -28.69
N GLN A 6 -14.13 -18.05 -28.44
CA GLN A 6 -13.10 -19.06 -28.70
C GLN A 6 -13.26 -20.33 -27.87
N SER A 7 -13.89 -20.27 -26.69
CA SER A 7 -14.23 -21.44 -25.86
C SER A 7 -15.55 -22.14 -26.22
N GLY A 8 -16.21 -21.70 -27.31
CA GLY A 8 -17.44 -22.33 -27.81
C GLY A 8 -18.74 -21.77 -27.23
N LEU A 9 -18.70 -20.72 -26.42
CA LEU A 9 -19.89 -20.02 -25.92
C LEU A 9 -20.38 -19.02 -26.98
N THR A 10 -21.64 -19.17 -27.42
CA THR A 10 -22.15 -18.46 -28.61
C THR A 10 -23.24 -17.43 -28.29
N THR A 11 -23.94 -17.58 -27.18
CA THR A 11 -25.01 -16.67 -26.77
C THR A 11 -24.57 -15.71 -25.66
N ASP A 12 -25.20 -14.53 -25.60
CA ASP A 12 -24.91 -13.57 -24.53
C ASP A 12 -25.33 -14.12 -23.15
N GLU A 13 -26.32 -14.99 -23.08
CA GLU A 13 -26.80 -15.66 -21.87
C GLU A 13 -25.75 -16.67 -21.36
N GLU A 14 -25.24 -17.56 -22.24
CA GLU A 14 -24.17 -18.52 -21.88
C GLU A 14 -22.90 -17.80 -21.40
N ILE A 15 -22.55 -16.68 -22.03
CA ILE A 15 -21.39 -15.86 -21.61
C ILE A 15 -21.65 -15.24 -20.25
N SER A 16 -22.87 -14.71 -20.01
CA SER A 16 -23.25 -14.11 -18.72
C SER A 16 -23.22 -15.13 -17.60
N ASP A 17 -23.78 -16.31 -17.80
CA ASP A 17 -23.81 -17.40 -16.82
C ASP A 17 -22.39 -17.86 -16.48
N LYS A 18 -21.50 -17.95 -17.46
CA LYS A 18 -20.11 -18.32 -17.22
C LYS A 18 -19.34 -17.25 -16.46
N VAL A 19 -19.57 -15.96 -16.76
CA VAL A 19 -18.99 -14.83 -16.02
C VAL A 19 -19.46 -14.87 -14.56
N ASN A 20 -20.75 -15.06 -14.31
CA ASN A 20 -21.31 -15.15 -12.95
C ASN A 20 -20.73 -16.34 -12.18
N GLN A 21 -20.56 -17.50 -12.84
CA GLN A 21 -19.93 -18.66 -12.21
C GLN A 21 -18.46 -18.37 -11.82
N ILE A 22 -17.68 -17.75 -12.70
CA ILE A 22 -16.29 -17.38 -12.45
C ILE A 22 -16.21 -16.38 -11.30
N ASP A 23 -17.09 -15.37 -11.28
CA ASP A 23 -17.09 -14.38 -10.19
C ASP A 23 -17.42 -15.02 -8.84
N LEU A 24 -18.36 -15.97 -8.79
CA LEU A 24 -18.67 -16.73 -7.58
C LEU A 24 -17.47 -17.57 -7.09
N GLU A 25 -16.76 -18.22 -7.99
CA GLU A 25 -15.56 -19.01 -7.67
C GLU A 25 -14.43 -18.10 -7.17
N LEU A 26 -14.22 -16.93 -7.80
CA LEU A 26 -13.24 -15.94 -7.37
C LEU A 26 -13.59 -15.35 -5.99
N THR A 27 -14.88 -15.13 -5.71
CA THR A 27 -15.34 -14.64 -4.40
C THR A 27 -15.01 -15.64 -3.30
N LYS A 28 -15.32 -16.93 -3.50
CA LYS A 28 -14.97 -17.99 -2.54
C LYS A 28 -13.47 -18.14 -2.35
N ALA A 29 -12.70 -18.07 -3.45
CA ALA A 29 -11.25 -18.11 -3.36
C ALA A 29 -10.69 -16.92 -2.58
N ASN A 30 -11.26 -15.72 -2.76
CA ASN A 30 -10.86 -14.52 -2.05
C ASN A 30 -11.15 -14.61 -0.54
N GLU A 31 -12.28 -15.20 -0.12
CA GLU A 31 -12.59 -15.46 1.29
C GLU A 31 -11.57 -16.38 1.94
N ILE A 32 -11.18 -17.46 1.24
CA ILE A 32 -10.15 -18.40 1.73
C ILE A 32 -8.79 -17.70 1.83
N LEU A 33 -8.43 -16.89 0.84
CA LEU A 33 -7.17 -16.16 0.84
C LEU A 33 -7.15 -15.05 1.91
N ALA A 34 -8.30 -14.43 2.22
CA ALA A 34 -8.42 -13.49 3.33
C ALA A 34 -8.15 -14.19 4.67
N LEU A 35 -8.80 -15.33 4.92
CA LEU A 35 -8.54 -16.13 6.12
C LEU A 35 -7.09 -16.59 6.21
N ALA A 36 -6.47 -16.97 5.10
CA ALA A 36 -5.06 -17.36 5.07
C ALA A 36 -4.13 -16.20 5.45
N GLU A 37 -4.42 -14.98 4.99
CA GLU A 37 -3.70 -13.76 5.38
C GLU A 37 -3.85 -13.47 6.88
N ASP A 38 -5.08 -13.51 7.41
CA ASP A 38 -5.37 -13.27 8.82
C ASP A 38 -4.60 -14.24 9.73
N LEU A 39 -4.62 -15.53 9.39
CA LEU A 39 -3.88 -16.57 10.13
C LEU A 39 -2.35 -16.38 10.01
N ALA A 40 -1.85 -16.06 8.83
CA ALA A 40 -0.42 -15.81 8.62
C ALA A 40 0.05 -14.57 9.39
N THR A 41 -0.71 -13.50 9.39
CA THR A 41 -0.44 -12.27 10.14
C THR A 41 -0.33 -12.56 11.63
N THR A 42 -1.36 -13.17 12.21
CA THR A 42 -1.38 -13.52 13.64
C THR A 42 -0.22 -14.45 14.02
N ARG A 43 0.01 -15.51 13.24
CA ARG A 43 1.12 -16.44 13.45
C ARG A 43 2.47 -15.75 13.42
N ASN A 44 2.71 -14.88 12.43
CA ASN A 44 3.99 -14.21 12.27
C ASN A 44 4.27 -13.23 13.41
N ILE A 45 3.24 -12.53 13.91
CA ILE A 45 3.33 -11.67 15.09
C ILE A 45 3.71 -12.53 16.33
N MET A 46 3.06 -13.68 16.54
CA MET A 46 3.37 -14.57 17.67
C MET A 46 4.79 -15.11 17.60
N ILE A 47 5.25 -15.51 16.43
CA ILE A 47 6.63 -15.99 16.22
C ILE A 47 7.63 -14.87 16.51
N ALA A 48 7.39 -13.67 16.00
CA ALA A 48 8.27 -12.52 16.23
C ALA A 48 8.34 -12.12 17.72
N ARG A 49 7.19 -12.16 18.42
CA ARG A 49 7.14 -11.93 19.87
C ARG A 49 7.97 -12.97 20.61
N GLN A 50 7.82 -14.26 20.30
CA GLN A 50 8.59 -15.34 20.92
C GLN A 50 10.08 -15.28 20.59
N ALA A 51 10.43 -14.81 19.40
CA ALA A 51 11.81 -14.64 18.96
C ALA A 51 12.43 -13.28 19.37
N GLU A 52 11.67 -12.43 20.06
CA GLU A 52 12.09 -11.12 20.51
C GLU A 52 12.67 -10.25 19.36
N CYS A 53 12.03 -10.27 18.20
CA CYS A 53 12.51 -9.59 17.01
C CYS A 53 11.46 -8.66 16.38
N HIS A 54 11.93 -7.73 15.55
CA HIS A 54 11.07 -6.93 14.71
C HIS A 54 10.49 -7.77 13.56
N VAL A 55 9.18 -7.64 13.32
CA VAL A 55 8.50 -8.17 12.14
C VAL A 55 7.87 -7.03 11.35
N HIS A 56 8.08 -7.05 10.05
CA HIS A 56 7.38 -6.19 9.10
C HIS A 56 6.41 -7.03 8.27
N LEU A 57 5.13 -6.64 8.29
CA LEU A 57 4.06 -7.34 7.59
C LEU A 57 3.79 -6.62 6.27
N ALA A 58 4.13 -7.29 5.17
CA ALA A 58 4.03 -6.71 3.82
C ALA A 58 2.58 -6.76 3.30
N HIS A 59 2.22 -5.78 2.45
CA HIS A 59 0.99 -5.69 1.66
C HIS A 59 -0.29 -6.15 2.39
N VAL A 60 -0.49 -5.73 3.64
CA VAL A 60 -1.68 -6.08 4.43
C VAL A 60 -2.93 -5.59 3.72
N SER A 61 -3.93 -6.46 3.59
CA SER A 61 -5.11 -6.18 2.77
C SER A 61 -6.45 -6.41 3.47
N THR A 62 -6.51 -7.06 4.64
CA THR A 62 -7.74 -7.38 5.35
C THR A 62 -7.96 -6.57 6.62
N ALA A 63 -9.22 -6.29 6.95
CA ALA A 63 -9.61 -5.61 8.19
C ALA A 63 -9.20 -6.41 9.44
N ASN A 64 -9.30 -7.75 9.39
CA ASN A 64 -8.94 -8.61 10.51
C ASN A 64 -7.42 -8.58 10.78
N ALA A 65 -6.59 -8.60 9.72
CA ALA A 65 -5.14 -8.45 9.88
C ALA A 65 -4.79 -7.10 10.51
N ILE A 66 -5.42 -6.01 10.06
CA ILE A 66 -5.27 -4.67 10.64
C ILE A 66 -5.67 -4.66 12.13
N MET A 67 -6.79 -5.31 12.48
CA MET A 67 -7.25 -5.38 13.86
C MET A 67 -6.24 -6.11 14.75
N ALA A 68 -5.71 -7.25 14.30
CA ALA A 68 -4.68 -7.99 15.03
C ALA A 68 -3.38 -7.17 15.23
N ILE A 69 -2.96 -6.43 14.20
CA ILE A 69 -1.79 -5.54 14.29
C ILE A 69 -2.03 -4.41 15.28
N ARG A 70 -3.19 -3.76 15.20
CA ARG A 70 -3.58 -2.65 16.11
C ARG A 70 -3.59 -3.09 17.57
N GLU A 71 -4.18 -4.25 17.87
CA GLU A 71 -4.22 -4.80 19.23
C GLU A 71 -2.82 -4.99 19.80
N VAL A 72 -1.92 -5.57 19.03
CA VAL A 72 -0.55 -5.81 19.47
C VAL A 72 0.22 -4.49 19.68
N LYS A 73 0.08 -3.53 18.75
CA LYS A 73 0.72 -2.22 18.89
C LYS A 73 0.22 -1.48 20.12
N ASN A 74 -1.07 -1.50 20.43
CA ASN A 74 -1.65 -0.89 21.61
C ASN A 74 -1.15 -1.55 22.90
N THR A 75 -1.06 -2.88 22.94
CA THR A 75 -0.54 -3.61 24.11
C THR A 75 0.92 -3.25 24.40
N VAL A 76 1.74 -3.12 23.37
CA VAL A 76 3.16 -2.70 23.52
C VAL A 76 3.27 -1.26 24.02
N LEU A 77 2.34 -0.37 23.62
CA LEU A 77 2.32 1.01 24.09
C LEU A 77 1.95 1.12 25.58
N ASP A 78 1.03 0.29 26.06
CA ASP A 78 0.59 0.32 27.48
C ASP A 78 1.68 -0.18 28.44
N GLU A 79 2.56 -1.09 27.99
CA GLU A 79 3.66 -1.62 28.80
C GLU A 79 4.85 -0.63 28.92
N ASP A 80 5.03 0.29 27.95
CA ASP A 80 6.23 1.14 27.82
C ASP A 80 5.97 2.66 27.98
N LEU A 81 4.83 3.10 28.47
CA LEU A 81 4.40 4.52 28.43
C LEU A 81 5.25 5.49 29.26
N CYS A 82 6.40 5.09 29.84
CA CYS A 82 7.15 5.94 30.79
C CYS A 82 8.48 6.56 30.33
N PHE A 83 9.11 6.20 29.19
CA PHE A 83 10.53 6.56 29.11
C PHE A 83 11.11 7.29 27.87
N PHE A 84 10.42 7.47 26.74
CA PHE A 84 11.05 8.08 25.55
C PHE A 84 10.23 9.17 24.84
N ALA A 85 9.54 10.01 25.61
CA ALA A 85 8.83 11.16 25.02
C ALA A 85 9.76 12.34 24.63
N ASP A 86 10.98 12.43 25.19
CA ASP A 86 11.64 13.73 25.30
C ASP A 86 12.65 14.12 24.21
N GLU A 87 13.26 13.22 23.44
CA GLU A 87 14.29 13.64 22.46
C GLU A 87 13.87 13.59 20.98
N ALA A 88 13.03 12.66 20.58
CA ALA A 88 12.55 12.59 19.19
C ALA A 88 11.32 13.50 18.97
N VAL A 89 10.55 13.81 20.02
CA VAL A 89 9.36 14.67 19.98
C VAL A 89 9.73 16.15 19.92
N ALA A 90 10.84 16.56 20.50
CA ALA A 90 11.24 17.96 20.56
C ALA A 90 11.49 18.60 19.18
N SER A 91 11.90 17.83 18.17
CA SER A 91 12.08 18.33 16.80
C SER A 91 10.78 18.36 15.96
N TYR A 92 9.72 17.73 16.44
CA TYR A 92 8.41 17.65 15.78
C TYR A 92 7.31 18.51 16.39
N GLN A 93 7.52 19.07 17.60
CA GLN A 93 6.52 19.89 18.33
C GLN A 93 6.17 21.24 17.68
N ALA A 94 6.77 21.60 16.55
CA ALA A 94 6.47 22.86 15.85
C ALA A 94 5.23 22.82 14.94
N PHE A 95 4.52 21.69 14.86
CA PHE A 95 3.37 21.55 13.96
C PHE A 95 2.20 20.84 14.66
N GLU A 96 1.31 21.66 15.22
CA GLU A 96 0.07 21.22 15.86
C GLU A 96 -0.84 20.44 14.89
N GLU A 97 -1.49 19.39 15.40
CA GLU A 97 -2.54 18.55 14.79
C GLU A 97 -2.11 17.42 13.86
N GLU A 98 -1.02 16.70 14.09
CA GLU A 98 -0.74 15.46 13.35
C GLU A 98 -0.66 14.26 14.29
N VAL A 99 -1.25 13.13 13.85
CA VAL A 99 -1.07 11.83 14.54
C VAL A 99 0.43 11.60 14.71
N PRO A 100 0.94 11.56 15.94
CA PRO A 100 2.35 11.36 16.14
C PRO A 100 2.75 10.02 15.50
N PHE A 101 3.81 10.03 14.68
CA PHE A 101 4.46 8.78 14.32
C PHE A 101 4.91 8.13 15.64
N VAL A 102 4.22 7.08 16.02
CA VAL A 102 4.72 6.19 17.06
C VAL A 102 5.74 5.29 16.37
N PRO A 103 7.06 5.47 16.60
CA PRO A 103 8.04 4.53 16.10
C PRO A 103 7.59 3.14 16.58
N ALA A 104 7.83 2.11 15.76
CA ALA A 104 7.74 0.75 16.25
C ALA A 104 8.68 0.65 17.45
N LYS A 105 8.15 0.90 18.65
CA LYS A 105 8.94 0.79 19.86
C LYS A 105 9.32 -0.67 19.99
N LYS A 106 10.62 -0.93 19.96
CA LYS A 106 11.13 -2.16 20.51
C LYS A 106 10.82 -2.08 22.00
N ASN A 107 10.05 -3.02 22.52
CA ASN A 107 10.06 -3.22 23.97
C ASN A 107 11.49 -3.60 24.40
N ASP A 108 11.76 -3.66 25.70
CA ASP A 108 13.08 -4.03 26.23
C ASP A 108 13.55 -5.39 25.68
N SER A 109 12.65 -6.28 25.20
CA SER A 109 12.95 -7.54 24.55
C SER A 109 13.37 -7.42 23.07
N GLY A 110 13.19 -6.25 22.42
CA GLY A 110 13.47 -6.05 21.00
C GLY A 110 12.32 -6.39 20.04
N PHE A 111 11.16 -6.83 20.55
CA PHE A 111 9.97 -7.09 19.74
C PHE A 111 9.34 -5.79 19.24
N ALA A 112 9.04 -5.75 17.96
CA ALA A 112 8.28 -4.67 17.33
C ALA A 112 7.49 -5.18 16.13
N VAL A 113 6.37 -4.53 15.84
CA VAL A 113 5.55 -4.81 14.65
C VAL A 113 5.41 -3.56 13.81
N THR A 114 5.71 -3.67 12.52
CA THR A 114 5.39 -2.67 11.52
C THR A 114 4.64 -3.32 10.36
N CYS A 115 3.87 -2.53 9.60
CA CYS A 115 3.17 -3.05 8.45
C CYS A 115 3.05 -2.02 7.33
N GLU A 116 2.77 -2.52 6.14
CA GLU A 116 2.55 -1.70 4.95
C GLU A 116 1.27 -2.10 4.22
N VAL A 117 0.71 -1.13 3.51
CA VAL A 117 -0.40 -1.31 2.56
C VAL A 117 0.01 -0.82 1.19
N THR A 118 -0.74 -1.20 0.15
CA THR A 118 -0.40 -0.82 -1.23
C THR A 118 -1.34 0.24 -1.79
N PRO A 119 -0.92 1.06 -2.76
CA PRO A 119 -1.78 2.04 -3.40
C PRO A 119 -3.03 1.42 -4.03
N HIS A 120 -2.92 0.24 -4.62
CA HIS A 120 -4.05 -0.41 -5.27
C HIS A 120 -5.09 -0.95 -4.26
N HIS A 121 -4.69 -1.43 -3.08
CA HIS A 121 -5.64 -1.82 -2.03
C HIS A 121 -6.31 -0.62 -1.36
N LEU A 122 -5.72 0.57 -1.43
CA LEU A 122 -6.35 1.81 -0.95
C LEU A 122 -7.35 2.40 -1.95
N ALA A 123 -7.11 2.19 -3.25
CA ALA A 123 -7.86 2.85 -4.32
C ALA A 123 -8.94 1.97 -4.95
N LEU A 124 -8.85 0.65 -4.83
CA LEU A 124 -9.67 -0.31 -5.56
C LEU A 124 -10.34 -1.30 -4.61
N CYS A 125 -11.56 -1.67 -4.97
CA CYS A 125 -12.34 -2.68 -4.27
C CYS A 125 -12.63 -3.87 -5.20
N GLY A 126 -12.47 -5.08 -4.69
CA GLY A 126 -12.69 -6.30 -5.47
C GLY A 126 -14.16 -6.52 -5.85
N THR A 127 -15.12 -5.85 -5.21
CA THR A 127 -16.53 -5.89 -5.57
C THR A 127 -16.87 -4.94 -6.73
N GLU A 128 -16.14 -3.82 -6.85
CA GLU A 128 -16.29 -2.85 -7.94
C GLU A 128 -15.47 -3.22 -9.17
N GLU A 129 -14.33 -3.89 -8.94
CA GLU A 129 -13.38 -4.29 -9.97
C GLU A 129 -13.19 -5.82 -10.00
N PRO A 130 -14.27 -6.61 -10.16
CA PRO A 130 -14.20 -8.07 -10.00
C PRO A 130 -13.29 -8.74 -11.04
N TYR A 131 -13.18 -8.17 -12.23
CA TYR A 131 -12.37 -8.71 -13.33
C TYR A 131 -10.86 -8.52 -13.12
N ILE A 132 -10.44 -7.66 -12.19
CA ILE A 132 -9.01 -7.46 -11.84
C ILE A 132 -8.67 -7.94 -10.43
N ARG A 133 -9.66 -8.35 -9.64
CA ARG A 133 -9.52 -8.76 -8.22
C ARG A 133 -8.39 -9.75 -7.99
N ALA A 134 -8.34 -10.80 -8.79
CA ALA A 134 -7.38 -11.90 -8.64
C ALA A 134 -6.09 -11.71 -9.44
N LEU A 135 -5.90 -10.57 -10.11
CA LEU A 135 -4.69 -10.29 -10.90
C LEU A 135 -3.54 -9.73 -10.06
N VAL A 136 -3.72 -9.65 -8.74
CA VAL A 136 -2.72 -9.21 -7.75
C VAL A 136 -2.79 -10.14 -6.54
N ASN A 137 -1.70 -10.25 -5.79
CA ASN A 137 -1.63 -11.03 -4.56
C ASN A 137 -1.00 -10.20 -3.44
N PRO A 138 -1.74 -9.92 -2.34
CA PRO A 138 -3.11 -10.33 -2.04
C PRO A 138 -4.14 -9.82 -3.05
N PRO A 139 -5.28 -10.55 -3.24
CA PRO A 139 -6.37 -10.08 -4.09
C PRO A 139 -6.97 -8.77 -3.57
N LEU A 140 -7.59 -8.00 -4.46
CA LEU A 140 -8.41 -6.85 -4.04
C LEU A 140 -9.55 -7.34 -3.14
N ARG A 141 -9.74 -6.67 -2.02
CA ARG A 141 -10.69 -7.06 -0.97
C ARG A 141 -12.03 -6.34 -1.09
N SER A 142 -12.85 -6.48 -0.05
CA SER A 142 -14.14 -5.79 0.08
C SER A 142 -13.95 -4.28 0.31
N GLU A 143 -15.03 -3.53 0.23
CA GLU A 143 -15.04 -2.11 0.57
C GLU A 143 -14.80 -1.90 2.07
N GLU A 144 -15.30 -2.81 2.93
CA GLU A 144 -15.06 -2.78 4.36
C GLU A 144 -13.58 -2.93 4.69
N ASP A 145 -12.87 -3.84 4.01
CA ASP A 145 -11.43 -3.99 4.15
C ASP A 145 -10.70 -2.71 3.72
N ARG A 146 -11.07 -2.15 2.56
CA ARG A 146 -10.48 -0.90 2.05
C ARG A 146 -10.65 0.26 3.04
N ILE A 147 -11.84 0.41 3.61
CA ILE A 147 -12.11 1.43 4.63
C ILE A 147 -11.24 1.20 5.88
N ALA A 148 -11.12 -0.05 6.34
CA ALA A 148 -10.29 -0.39 7.48
C ALA A 148 -8.80 -0.04 7.26
N LEU A 149 -8.28 -0.22 6.03
CA LEU A 149 -6.92 0.22 5.67
C LEU A 149 -6.77 1.75 5.75
N LEU A 150 -7.74 2.52 5.24
CA LEU A 150 -7.74 3.98 5.31
C LEU A 150 -7.77 4.48 6.76
N GLU A 151 -8.58 3.87 7.61
CA GLU A 151 -8.63 4.18 9.04
C GLU A 151 -7.31 3.85 9.75
N ALA A 152 -6.71 2.71 9.41
CA ALA A 152 -5.42 2.28 9.95
C ALA A 152 -4.24 3.20 9.55
N LEU A 153 -4.34 3.86 8.39
CA LEU A 153 -3.41 4.92 8.01
C LEU A 153 -3.63 6.20 8.83
N ARG A 154 -4.87 6.49 9.24
CA ARG A 154 -5.19 7.68 10.05
C ARG A 154 -4.73 7.53 11.50
N ASP A 155 -5.01 6.38 12.10
CA ASP A 155 -4.71 6.14 13.52
C ASP A 155 -3.26 5.68 13.78
N GLY A 156 -2.44 5.51 12.73
CA GLY A 156 -1.04 5.13 12.85
C GLY A 156 -0.79 3.61 12.98
N THR A 157 -1.82 2.78 12.88
CA THR A 157 -1.66 1.32 12.85
C THR A 157 -0.80 0.88 11.66
N VAL A 158 -1.02 1.49 10.47
CA VAL A 158 -0.19 1.27 9.28
C VAL A 158 0.95 2.29 9.25
N ASP A 159 2.16 1.79 9.05
CA ASP A 159 3.40 2.57 9.08
C ASP A 159 3.82 3.08 7.71
N VAL A 160 3.58 2.31 6.66
CA VAL A 160 4.17 2.49 5.32
C VAL A 160 3.15 2.27 4.23
N ILE A 161 3.30 3.00 3.13
CA ILE A 161 2.70 2.67 1.84
C ILE A 161 3.82 2.20 0.92
N SER A 162 3.73 0.93 0.47
CA SER A 162 4.66 0.29 -0.45
C SER A 162 3.95 -0.06 -1.75
N THR A 163 4.63 0.04 -2.88
CA THR A 163 3.99 -0.09 -4.18
C THR A 163 3.58 -1.50 -4.55
N ASP A 164 4.25 -2.50 -3.98
CA ASP A 164 4.16 -3.90 -4.44
C ASP A 164 4.35 -4.00 -5.97
N HIS A 165 5.33 -3.25 -6.49
CA HIS A 165 5.60 -3.17 -7.92
C HIS A 165 6.07 -4.50 -8.49
N ALA A 166 5.19 -5.18 -9.20
CA ALA A 166 5.43 -6.48 -9.82
C ALA A 166 5.05 -6.45 -11.31
N PRO A 167 5.92 -5.87 -12.17
CA PRO A 167 5.64 -5.76 -13.60
C PRO A 167 5.76 -7.11 -14.29
N HIS A 168 4.77 -7.46 -15.08
CA HIS A 168 4.71 -8.68 -15.86
C HIS A 168 4.55 -8.37 -17.36
N THR A 169 4.99 -9.29 -18.20
CA THR A 169 4.68 -9.24 -19.63
C THR A 169 3.20 -9.52 -19.89
N LEU A 170 2.72 -9.23 -21.09
CA LEU A 170 1.35 -9.56 -21.46
C LEU A 170 1.10 -11.08 -21.45
N GLU A 171 2.08 -11.86 -21.89
CA GLU A 171 2.04 -13.32 -21.87
C GLU A 171 1.90 -13.84 -20.44
N ASP A 172 2.68 -13.32 -19.49
CA ASP A 172 2.60 -13.70 -18.09
C ASP A 172 1.23 -13.37 -17.50
N LYS A 173 0.69 -12.17 -17.82
CA LYS A 173 -0.65 -11.78 -17.36
C LYS A 173 -1.75 -12.68 -17.94
N VAL A 174 -1.65 -13.06 -19.19
CA VAL A 174 -2.58 -14.02 -19.82
C VAL A 174 -2.45 -15.41 -19.17
N ALA A 175 -1.24 -15.80 -18.76
CA ALA A 175 -1.00 -17.04 -18.02
C ALA A 175 -1.45 -16.97 -16.54
N GLY A 176 -1.95 -15.83 -16.07
CA GLY A 176 -2.51 -15.65 -14.73
C GLY A 176 -1.51 -15.18 -13.66
N SER A 177 -0.33 -14.67 -14.06
CA SER A 177 0.64 -14.14 -13.08
C SER A 177 0.08 -12.93 -12.32
N PRO A 178 0.02 -12.96 -10.97
CA PRO A 178 -0.46 -11.84 -10.18
C PRO A 178 0.60 -10.73 -10.11
N GLY A 179 0.16 -9.48 -10.07
CA GLY A 179 1.02 -8.31 -9.90
C GLY A 179 0.70 -7.18 -10.88
N PHE A 180 1.00 -5.95 -10.44
CA PHE A 180 0.78 -4.73 -11.23
C PHE A 180 2.06 -3.91 -11.36
N THR A 181 2.14 -3.15 -12.45
CA THR A 181 3.09 -2.05 -12.58
C THR A 181 2.57 -0.88 -11.76
N GLY A 182 3.22 -0.57 -10.65
CA GLY A 182 2.73 0.38 -9.63
C GLY A 182 3.61 1.59 -9.36
N LEU A 183 4.92 1.59 -9.73
CA LEU A 183 5.84 2.68 -9.38
C LEU A 183 5.41 4.02 -10.00
N GLU A 184 5.06 4.04 -11.28
CA GLU A 184 4.74 5.26 -12.02
C GLU A 184 3.41 5.90 -11.59
N THR A 185 2.53 5.12 -10.96
CA THR A 185 1.21 5.60 -10.51
C THR A 185 1.13 5.84 -9.02
N ALA A 186 2.09 5.34 -8.23
CA ALA A 186 2.03 5.31 -6.76
C ALA A 186 1.70 6.66 -6.14
N TYR A 187 2.46 7.71 -6.46
CA TYR A 187 2.21 9.04 -5.91
C TYR A 187 0.85 9.59 -6.34
N GLY A 188 0.53 9.52 -7.63
CA GLY A 188 -0.75 10.01 -8.15
C GLY A 188 -1.96 9.32 -7.53
N VAL A 189 -1.92 8.00 -7.39
CA VAL A 189 -2.97 7.21 -6.72
C VAL A 189 -3.10 7.64 -5.26
N CYS A 190 -2.00 7.64 -4.50
CA CYS A 190 -2.02 7.98 -3.08
C CYS A 190 -2.44 9.43 -2.85
N ASN A 191 -1.96 10.40 -3.65
CA ASN A 191 -2.40 11.78 -3.54
C ASN A 191 -3.89 11.96 -3.88
N THR A 192 -4.38 11.26 -4.91
CA THR A 192 -5.81 11.28 -5.26
C THR A 192 -6.64 10.72 -4.11
N VAL A 193 -6.38 9.48 -3.70
CA VAL A 193 -7.21 8.78 -2.71
C VAL A 193 -7.05 9.39 -1.33
N LEU A 194 -5.83 9.60 -0.85
CA LEU A 194 -5.62 10.03 0.53
C LEU A 194 -5.82 11.53 0.70
N VAL A 195 -5.16 12.35 -0.12
CA VAL A 195 -5.16 13.80 0.09
C VAL A 195 -6.42 14.44 -0.45
N LYS A 196 -6.82 14.13 -1.70
CA LYS A 196 -7.94 14.82 -2.34
C LYS A 196 -9.31 14.27 -1.91
N GLU A 197 -9.47 12.96 -1.81
CA GLU A 197 -10.75 12.33 -1.49
C GLU A 197 -10.95 12.13 0.02
N ASN A 198 -9.89 11.77 0.75
CA ASN A 198 -9.95 11.44 2.18
C ASN A 198 -9.31 12.47 3.11
N GLN A 199 -8.89 13.65 2.59
CA GLN A 199 -8.43 14.81 3.37
C GLN A 199 -7.22 14.53 4.28
N PHE A 200 -6.35 13.61 3.89
CA PHE A 200 -5.07 13.41 4.59
C PHE A 200 -4.18 14.63 4.39
N ASN A 201 -3.41 14.96 5.41
CA ASN A 201 -2.37 15.97 5.27
C ASN A 201 -1.29 15.47 4.30
N PRO A 202 -0.84 16.27 3.31
CA PRO A 202 0.26 15.89 2.40
C PRO A 202 1.55 15.49 3.13
N LYS A 203 1.82 16.05 4.32
CA LYS A 203 2.96 15.63 5.15
C LYS A 203 2.80 14.19 5.62
N ARG A 204 1.58 13.76 5.99
CA ARG A 204 1.32 12.37 6.35
C ARG A 204 1.61 11.43 5.18
N LEU A 205 1.23 11.80 3.96
CA LEU A 205 1.58 11.04 2.76
C LEU A 205 3.11 10.91 2.59
N SER A 206 3.85 12.02 2.76
CA SER A 206 5.32 12.00 2.73
C SER A 206 5.92 11.11 3.83
N GLN A 207 5.37 11.13 5.04
CA GLN A 207 5.80 10.22 6.11
C GLN A 207 5.62 8.75 5.72
N LEU A 208 4.43 8.38 5.22
CA LEU A 208 4.08 7.01 4.87
C LEU A 208 4.88 6.46 3.69
N MET A 209 5.25 7.30 2.73
CA MET A 209 5.96 6.87 1.51
C MET A 209 7.48 7.10 1.57
N SER A 210 7.99 7.88 2.52
CA SER A 210 9.40 8.28 2.55
C SER A 210 10.04 8.16 3.95
N ALA A 211 9.63 8.97 4.91
CA ALA A 211 10.31 9.04 6.20
C ALA A 211 10.19 7.74 7.01
N ASN A 212 9.01 7.13 7.04
CA ASN A 212 8.77 5.91 7.80
C ASN A 212 9.51 4.70 7.21
N PRO A 213 9.43 4.41 5.89
CA PRO A 213 10.22 3.32 5.31
C PRO A 213 11.72 3.52 5.50
N ALA A 214 12.26 4.74 5.33
CA ALA A 214 13.66 5.02 5.58
C ALA A 214 14.07 4.71 7.02
N ARG A 215 13.25 5.09 8.00
CA ARG A 215 13.49 4.82 9.42
C ARG A 215 13.43 3.32 9.74
N ILE A 216 12.46 2.59 9.21
CA ILE A 216 12.33 1.14 9.42
C ILE A 216 13.56 0.41 8.87
N LEU A 217 14.09 0.87 7.74
CA LEU A 217 15.29 0.31 7.10
C LEU A 217 16.61 0.85 7.69
N GLY A 218 16.56 1.80 8.64
CA GLY A 218 17.75 2.40 9.23
C GLY A 218 18.56 3.30 8.27
N LEU A 219 17.89 3.91 7.29
CA LEU A 219 18.51 4.77 6.29
C LEU A 219 18.45 6.24 6.71
N GLN A 220 19.51 7.01 6.41
CA GLN A 220 19.54 8.47 6.60
C GLN A 220 18.90 9.19 5.41
N LYS A 221 17.64 8.84 5.11
CA LYS A 221 16.82 9.34 4.01
C LYS A 221 15.43 9.73 4.49
N GLY A 222 14.66 10.37 3.60
CA GLY A 222 13.24 10.67 3.84
C GLY A 222 12.96 11.91 4.68
N LEU A 223 13.97 12.67 5.07
CA LEU A 223 13.85 13.95 5.79
C LEU A 223 14.69 15.05 5.13
N LEU A 224 14.16 16.27 5.13
CA LEU A 224 14.89 17.49 4.76
C LEU A 224 15.65 18.02 5.97
N GLN A 225 16.75 17.36 6.33
CA GLN A 225 17.53 17.66 7.51
C GLN A 225 19.01 17.57 7.20
N SER A 226 19.83 18.43 7.86
CA SER A 226 21.29 18.37 7.74
C SER A 226 21.83 17.00 8.20
N GLY A 227 22.68 16.40 7.39
CA GLY A 227 23.23 15.06 7.61
C GLY A 227 22.46 13.93 6.94
N TYR A 228 21.32 14.24 6.32
CA TYR A 228 20.56 13.28 5.49
C TYR A 228 20.98 13.36 4.03
N ASP A 229 20.81 12.25 3.30
CA ASP A 229 21.07 12.21 1.86
C ASP A 229 20.16 13.19 1.13
N ALA A 230 20.69 13.88 0.13
CA ALA A 230 19.96 14.85 -0.67
C ALA A 230 19.14 14.15 -1.80
N ASP A 231 18.31 13.19 -1.41
CA ASP A 231 17.36 12.50 -2.28
C ASP A 231 16.01 13.17 -2.17
N LEU A 232 15.59 13.88 -3.22
CA LEU A 232 14.41 14.74 -3.19
C LEU A 232 13.50 14.42 -4.37
N THR A 233 12.20 14.29 -4.11
CA THR A 233 11.18 14.21 -5.15
C THR A 233 10.39 15.51 -5.19
N LEU A 234 10.39 16.18 -6.35
CA LEU A 234 9.54 17.33 -6.60
C LEU A 234 8.21 16.87 -7.17
N VAL A 235 7.12 17.35 -6.60
CA VAL A 235 5.76 16.97 -7.00
C VAL A 235 4.90 18.20 -7.24
N ASP A 236 3.98 18.12 -8.20
CA ASP A 236 2.83 19.01 -8.29
C ASP A 236 1.60 18.27 -7.76
N PRO A 237 1.07 18.63 -6.58
CA PRO A 237 -0.04 17.92 -5.95
C PRO A 237 -1.40 18.24 -6.57
N GLU A 238 -1.48 19.23 -7.47
CA GLU A 238 -2.73 19.68 -8.11
C GLU A 238 -2.84 19.23 -9.57
N GLU A 239 -1.74 18.88 -10.21
CA GLU A 239 -1.73 18.50 -11.63
C GLU A 239 -2.55 17.21 -11.85
N LYS A 240 -3.49 17.28 -12.79
CA LYS A 240 -4.28 16.13 -13.23
C LYS A 240 -3.70 15.54 -14.50
N TRP A 241 -3.61 14.21 -14.53
CA TRP A 241 -3.10 13.51 -15.69
C TRP A 241 -3.86 12.18 -15.87
N THR A 242 -3.91 11.72 -17.11
CA THR A 242 -4.53 10.42 -17.43
C THR A 242 -3.45 9.36 -17.49
N VAL A 243 -3.67 8.23 -16.82
CA VAL A 243 -2.75 7.09 -16.85
C VAL A 243 -2.73 6.49 -18.26
N ASP A 244 -1.55 6.47 -18.85
CA ASP A 244 -1.25 5.80 -20.12
C ASP A 244 -0.02 4.91 -19.92
N SER A 245 -0.24 3.62 -19.75
CA SER A 245 0.82 2.66 -19.45
C SER A 245 1.87 2.54 -20.55
N ARG A 246 1.55 2.97 -21.79
CA ARG A 246 2.51 3.03 -22.89
C ARG A 246 3.68 3.97 -22.60
N LEU A 247 3.44 4.98 -21.76
CA LEU A 247 4.42 5.99 -21.36
C LEU A 247 5.26 5.58 -20.15
N PHE A 248 5.00 4.44 -19.53
CA PHE A 248 5.77 3.95 -18.38
C PHE A 248 7.20 3.56 -18.79
N ASP A 249 8.17 3.78 -17.92
CA ASP A 249 9.54 3.29 -18.09
C ASP A 249 9.61 1.78 -17.80
N SER A 250 8.75 1.26 -16.93
CA SER A 250 8.64 -0.16 -16.63
C SER A 250 8.37 -0.99 -17.90
N LYS A 251 9.04 -2.13 -18.04
CA LYS A 251 8.85 -3.04 -19.18
C LYS A 251 7.45 -3.68 -19.18
N GLY A 252 6.95 -4.09 -18.01
CA GLY A 252 5.57 -4.51 -17.85
C GLY A 252 4.63 -3.30 -17.84
N LYS A 253 3.52 -3.41 -18.57
CA LYS A 253 2.57 -2.30 -18.76
C LYS A 253 1.21 -2.57 -18.09
N ALA A 254 1.06 -3.70 -17.41
CA ALA A 254 -0.19 -4.05 -16.76
C ALA A 254 -0.42 -3.22 -15.50
N THR A 255 -1.42 -2.35 -15.53
CA THR A 255 -1.84 -1.52 -14.40
C THR A 255 -3.37 -1.50 -14.31
N PRO A 256 -3.96 -1.55 -13.10
CA PRO A 256 -5.41 -1.41 -12.93
C PRO A 256 -5.90 0.04 -13.12
N PHE A 257 -4.98 0.98 -13.30
CA PHE A 257 -5.29 2.41 -13.40
C PHE A 257 -5.31 2.93 -14.83
N GLU A 258 -5.13 2.10 -15.84
CA GLU A 258 -5.13 2.52 -17.26
C GLU A 258 -6.35 3.37 -17.59
N GLY A 259 -6.13 4.55 -18.19
CA GLY A 259 -7.18 5.50 -18.56
C GLY A 259 -7.81 6.28 -17.39
N ARG A 260 -7.47 5.99 -16.14
CA ARG A 260 -7.96 6.75 -14.98
C ARG A 260 -7.27 8.11 -14.89
N ILE A 261 -8.01 9.11 -14.41
CA ILE A 261 -7.45 10.44 -14.12
C ILE A 261 -6.98 10.44 -12.68
N LEU A 262 -5.69 10.70 -12.49
CA LEU A 262 -5.06 10.86 -11.18
C LEU A 262 -4.71 12.33 -10.95
N THR A 263 -4.69 12.75 -9.69
CA THR A 263 -4.25 14.07 -9.27
C THR A 263 -2.93 13.94 -8.50
N GLY A 264 -1.94 14.72 -8.91
CA GLY A 264 -0.57 14.66 -8.36
C GLY A 264 0.41 14.03 -9.34
N CYS A 265 1.43 14.79 -9.69
CA CYS A 265 2.44 14.41 -10.68
C CYS A 265 3.85 14.62 -10.12
N VAL A 266 4.75 13.67 -10.36
CA VAL A 266 6.18 13.83 -10.07
C VAL A 266 6.79 14.69 -11.18
N LYS A 267 7.44 15.80 -10.81
CA LYS A 267 8.05 16.77 -11.73
C LYS A 267 9.58 16.65 -11.76
N GLY A 268 10.19 16.16 -10.74
CA GLY A 268 11.63 16.00 -10.69
C GLY A 268 12.11 15.06 -9.61
N LEU A 269 13.29 14.49 -9.83
CA LEU A 269 13.96 13.62 -8.87
C LEU A 269 15.43 14.01 -8.75
N PHE A 270 15.86 14.20 -7.51
CA PHE A 270 17.27 14.37 -7.17
C PHE A 270 17.76 13.15 -6.42
N ILE A 271 18.95 12.67 -6.75
CA ILE A 271 19.68 11.64 -6.03
C ILE A 271 21.07 12.18 -5.72
N ASP A 272 21.50 12.11 -4.47
CA ASP A 272 22.75 12.70 -3.99
C ASP A 272 22.89 14.19 -4.40
N GLY A 273 21.80 14.94 -4.38
CA GLY A 273 21.77 16.35 -4.78
C GLY A 273 21.86 16.60 -6.29
N ARG A 274 21.83 15.58 -7.13
CA ARG A 274 21.89 15.70 -8.59
C ARG A 274 20.52 15.45 -9.20
N LEU A 275 20.07 16.34 -10.08
CA LEU A 275 18.86 16.15 -10.85
C LEU A 275 19.02 14.94 -11.80
N VAL A 276 18.20 13.91 -11.61
CA VAL A 276 18.24 12.67 -12.42
C VAL A 276 16.98 12.50 -13.28
N LEU A 277 15.89 13.17 -12.93
CA LEU A 277 14.65 13.20 -13.70
C LEU A 277 14.06 14.61 -13.67
N GLU A 278 13.61 15.11 -14.82
CA GLU A 278 12.81 16.33 -14.99
C GLU A 278 11.68 16.03 -15.98
N LYS A 279 10.43 16.38 -15.61
CA LYS A 279 9.20 16.19 -16.43
C LYS A 279 8.45 17.49 -16.66
#